data_e46815f157ae939372b0e6342b3969bd
#
_entry.id   e46815f157ae939372b0e6342b3969bd
#
_cell.length_a   1.000
_cell.length_b   1.000
_cell.length_c   1.000
_cell.angle_alpha   90.00
_cell.angle_beta   90.00
_cell.angle_gamma   90.00
#
_symmetry.space_group_name_H-M   'P 1'
#
loop_
_entity.id
_entity.type
_entity.pdbx_description
1 polymer ?
#
loop_
_entity_poly.entity_id
_entity_poly.type
_entity_poly.pdbx_seq_one_letter_code
_entity_poly.pdbx_strand_id
1 'polypeptide(L)'
;MKEKLDDLIQICENLKENEVFKKYIEFIQFPFYRNLEIDTRITFDFPLTVFVGQNGCGKSSCLHALYGAPDRYTPYRFWFDTKVDPINYYDDKRKRHSFWYSFRIGKETKQVIKARIKRNNDPNYWETSRPLAWAGMETRKKRNDRDKPIKKNVVYLDFRSELSAFDKFFYFGTVKNRKSRNKQEFLRRKSSSLNKLFKGKKKTIYSSTRNLNEELEIISNKELEWISFILGRAYKSGISIKHRLFHSEGYSVLFSTEFASYSEAVAGSGEMAIVRLVREIVSAEKESLILLDEPEVFLHPGAQERLKYFLLEQIKQKKHQIVLTTHSPSLVSGLPKESIKVFYQNPSNGRFLIKENLIPEQAFFHLEYFNKSKINILVEDFLAKSIIDRVLNDLGEETKNLSLTKFNPGGETIIKSEFIKVFCQEKDSKTFVIFDGDQKPINDHLDWRNIPSKNLNTNYLQEKIKLQTGVPLKLNLNSNSSQLEKIELQKKILDYYLEQVYYLPKKTPEEIIWDEDLALKTMQLYDGVFNNKSKYINKLNDKNLKGKYAIIAKKIYGDDKSENIKSLH
;
A
#
# COMPACT_ATOMS: atom_id res chain seq x y z
N MET A 1 -18.56 8.10 -9.20
CA MET A 1 -17.12 8.44 -9.02
C MET A 1 -16.25 7.54 -9.90
N LYS A 2 -16.52 6.24 -10.01
CA LYS A 2 -15.73 5.31 -10.85
C LYS A 2 -15.73 5.72 -12.33
N GLU A 3 -16.90 5.92 -12.94
CA GLU A 3 -17.01 6.40 -14.33
C GLU A 3 -16.23 7.70 -14.58
N LYS A 4 -16.33 8.67 -13.67
CA LYS A 4 -15.56 9.92 -13.78
C LYS A 4 -14.05 9.72 -13.62
N LEU A 5 -13.61 8.65 -12.94
CA LEU A 5 -12.19 8.32 -12.80
C LEU A 5 -11.65 7.74 -14.12
N ASP A 6 -12.41 6.84 -14.75
CA ASP A 6 -12.05 6.23 -16.04
C ASP A 6 -11.95 7.31 -17.15
N ASP A 7 -12.89 8.26 -17.17
CA ASP A 7 -12.82 9.43 -18.07
C ASP A 7 -11.54 10.26 -17.86
N LEU A 8 -11.16 10.50 -16.61
CA LEU A 8 -9.94 11.25 -16.29
C LEU A 8 -8.67 10.51 -16.70
N ILE A 9 -8.64 9.21 -16.52
CA ILE A 9 -7.54 8.36 -16.95
C ILE A 9 -7.38 8.47 -18.46
N GLN A 10 -8.46 8.30 -19.22
CA GLN A 10 -8.44 8.44 -20.69
C GLN A 10 -7.98 9.83 -21.13
N ILE A 11 -8.42 10.89 -20.45
CA ILE A 11 -7.94 12.26 -20.74
C ILE A 11 -6.43 12.36 -20.49
N CYS A 12 -5.92 11.80 -19.40
CA CYS A 12 -4.50 11.85 -19.08
C CYS A 12 -3.65 11.03 -20.06
N GLU A 13 -4.14 9.89 -20.55
CA GLU A 13 -3.54 9.11 -21.62
C GLU A 13 -3.45 9.94 -22.91
N ASN A 14 -4.56 10.50 -23.37
CA ASN A 14 -4.61 11.34 -24.55
C ASN A 14 -3.67 12.55 -24.47
N LEU A 15 -3.54 13.17 -23.28
CA LEU A 15 -2.60 14.27 -23.06
C LEU A 15 -1.14 13.81 -23.22
N LYS A 16 -0.82 12.60 -22.82
CA LYS A 16 0.54 12.02 -22.95
C LYS A 16 0.82 11.64 -24.40
N GLU A 17 -0.10 10.94 -25.06
CA GLU A 17 0.03 10.50 -26.44
C GLU A 17 0.15 11.67 -27.42
N ASN A 18 -0.63 12.73 -27.22
CA ASN A 18 -0.59 13.95 -28.04
C ASN A 18 0.58 14.89 -27.70
N GLU A 19 1.54 14.46 -26.89
CA GLU A 19 2.76 15.19 -26.51
C GLU A 19 2.48 16.61 -25.97
N VAL A 20 1.38 16.79 -25.23
CA VAL A 20 0.97 18.10 -24.68
C VAL A 20 1.94 18.63 -23.62
N PHE A 21 2.68 17.75 -22.97
CA PHE A 21 3.65 18.10 -21.93
C PHE A 21 4.94 18.65 -22.55
N LYS A 22 5.26 19.92 -22.31
CA LYS A 22 6.48 20.56 -22.83
C LYS A 22 7.72 20.27 -21.99
N LYS A 23 7.54 19.96 -20.71
CA LYS A 23 8.61 19.71 -19.74
C LYS A 23 8.35 18.36 -19.04
N TYR A 24 8.57 17.26 -19.76
CA TYR A 24 8.28 15.91 -19.27
C TYR A 24 9.55 15.06 -19.24
N ILE A 25 9.84 14.45 -18.09
CA ILE A 25 10.90 13.45 -17.98
C ILE A 25 10.32 12.13 -18.49
N GLU A 26 10.90 11.59 -19.57
CA GLU A 26 10.39 10.38 -20.23
C GLU A 26 10.83 9.11 -19.51
N PHE A 27 12.06 9.11 -19.03
CA PHE A 27 12.58 8.02 -18.20
C PHE A 27 13.75 8.52 -17.35
N ILE A 28 14.08 7.75 -16.32
CA ILE A 28 15.31 7.88 -15.53
C ILE A 28 16.00 6.52 -15.50
N GLN A 29 17.33 6.52 -15.68
CA GLN A 29 18.15 5.31 -15.62
C GLN A 29 19.26 5.47 -14.58
N PHE A 30 19.54 4.39 -13.89
CA PHE A 30 20.47 4.30 -12.78
C PHE A 30 21.63 3.36 -13.14
N PRO A 31 22.71 3.83 -13.77
CA PRO A 31 23.89 3.01 -14.06
C PRO A 31 24.46 2.37 -12.79
N PHE A 32 24.53 3.14 -11.70
CA PHE A 32 24.83 2.67 -10.36
C PHE A 32 24.25 3.64 -9.34
N TYR A 33 23.30 3.20 -8.52
CA TYR A 33 22.66 4.09 -7.55
C TYR A 33 22.13 3.32 -6.33
N ARG A 34 22.71 3.57 -5.14
CA ARG A 34 22.33 2.90 -3.88
C ARG A 34 22.22 1.37 -4.04
N ASN A 35 21.10 0.81 -3.63
CA ASN A 35 20.82 -0.62 -3.67
C ASN A 35 19.97 -1.05 -4.91
N LEU A 36 19.81 -0.17 -5.89
CA LEU A 36 19.15 -0.55 -7.13
C LEU A 36 20.05 -1.50 -7.95
N GLU A 37 19.44 -2.40 -8.69
CA GLU A 37 20.14 -3.22 -9.66
C GLU A 37 20.87 -2.32 -10.69
N ILE A 38 22.03 -2.77 -11.18
CA ILE A 38 22.82 -2.01 -12.15
C ILE A 38 22.00 -1.77 -13.41
N ASP A 39 22.11 -0.57 -13.98
CA ASP A 39 21.40 -0.15 -15.20
C ASP A 39 19.86 -0.19 -15.11
N THR A 40 19.30 -0.16 -13.90
CA THR A 40 17.86 -0.05 -13.71
C THR A 40 17.30 1.20 -14.40
N ARG A 41 16.25 1.02 -15.20
CA ARG A 41 15.50 2.11 -15.87
C ARG A 41 14.06 2.15 -15.38
N ILE A 42 13.51 3.35 -15.27
CA ILE A 42 12.10 3.62 -15.00
C ILE A 42 11.57 4.52 -16.11
N THR A 43 10.54 4.08 -16.81
CA THR A 43 9.84 4.85 -17.84
C THR A 43 8.60 5.53 -17.28
N PHE A 44 8.25 6.71 -17.82
CA PHE A 44 7.09 7.49 -17.37
C PHE A 44 6.07 7.57 -18.52
N ASP A 45 5.41 6.45 -18.80
CA ASP A 45 4.48 6.33 -19.91
C ASP A 45 3.11 6.95 -19.60
N PHE A 46 2.78 7.10 -18.33
CA PHE A 46 1.59 7.76 -17.83
C PHE A 46 1.96 8.90 -16.88
N PRO A 47 1.25 10.07 -16.91
CA PRO A 47 1.67 11.26 -16.14
C PRO A 47 1.50 11.14 -14.61
N LEU A 48 0.73 10.17 -14.12
CA LEU A 48 0.72 9.73 -12.73
C LEU A 48 1.44 8.40 -12.61
N THR A 49 2.64 8.38 -12.07
CA THR A 49 3.42 7.15 -11.86
C THR A 49 3.43 6.76 -10.39
N VAL A 50 3.21 5.49 -10.11
CA VAL A 50 3.11 4.95 -8.75
C VAL A 50 4.19 3.91 -8.51
N PHE A 51 5.04 4.14 -7.53
CA PHE A 51 6.07 3.22 -7.07
C PHE A 51 5.53 2.36 -5.94
N VAL A 52 5.43 1.06 -6.18
CA VAL A 52 4.92 0.06 -5.23
C VAL A 52 6.03 -0.89 -4.83
N GLY A 53 6.09 -1.33 -3.59
CA GLY A 53 7.10 -2.28 -3.12
C GLY A 53 7.24 -2.27 -1.60
N GLN A 54 7.99 -3.21 -1.04
CA GLN A 54 8.25 -3.32 0.40
C GLN A 54 9.01 -2.11 0.96
N ASN A 55 9.04 -1.98 2.29
CA ASN A 55 9.87 -0.97 2.95
C ASN A 55 11.36 -1.21 2.64
N GLY A 56 12.10 -0.13 2.44
CA GLY A 56 13.54 -0.21 2.17
C GLY A 56 13.94 -0.60 0.74
N CYS A 57 12.98 -0.89 -0.18
CA CYS A 57 13.27 -1.31 -1.55
C CYS A 57 13.74 -0.19 -2.51
N GLY A 58 13.95 1.02 -2.02
CA GLY A 58 14.53 2.11 -2.82
C GLY A 58 13.54 3.07 -3.45
N LYS A 59 12.21 2.98 -3.20
CA LYS A 59 11.17 3.90 -3.72
C LYS A 59 11.51 5.37 -3.45
N SER A 60 11.69 5.75 -2.18
CA SER A 60 12.06 7.12 -1.79
C SER A 60 13.43 7.54 -2.37
N SER A 61 14.36 6.58 -2.55
CA SER A 61 15.64 6.87 -3.21
C SER A 61 15.47 7.31 -4.65
N CYS A 62 14.55 6.69 -5.39
CA CYS A 62 14.21 7.10 -6.75
C CYS A 62 13.51 8.46 -6.78
N LEU A 63 12.60 8.76 -5.80
CA LEU A 63 12.02 10.10 -5.68
C LEU A 63 13.10 11.16 -5.40
N HIS A 64 14.10 10.87 -4.58
CA HIS A 64 15.21 11.79 -4.30
C HIS A 64 16.09 12.04 -5.54
N ALA A 65 16.29 11.02 -6.38
CA ALA A 65 16.95 11.19 -7.67
C ALA A 65 16.13 12.07 -8.62
N LEU A 66 14.83 11.84 -8.72
CA LEU A 66 13.92 12.66 -9.51
C LEU A 66 13.86 14.10 -9.00
N TYR A 67 13.86 14.30 -7.66
CA TYR A 67 13.99 15.63 -7.08
C TYR A 67 15.27 16.33 -7.56
N GLY A 68 16.38 15.60 -7.61
CA GLY A 68 17.68 16.12 -8.05
C GLY A 68 17.83 16.23 -9.57
N ALA A 69 16.88 15.77 -10.38
CA ALA A 69 17.00 15.79 -11.84
C ALA A 69 16.93 17.20 -12.45
N PRO A 70 15.97 18.08 -12.13
CA PRO A 70 15.89 19.41 -12.72
C PRO A 70 17.04 20.35 -12.34
N ASP A 71 17.10 21.46 -13.06
CA ASP A 71 18.06 22.53 -12.78
C ASP A 71 17.86 23.12 -11.39
N ARG A 72 18.94 23.45 -10.68
CA ARG A 72 18.98 24.01 -9.31
C ARG A 72 18.55 23.05 -8.20
N TYR A 73 18.18 21.80 -8.51
CA TYR A 73 17.89 20.77 -7.52
C TYR A 73 19.00 19.72 -7.45
N THR A 74 19.19 19.13 -6.29
CA THR A 74 20.25 18.14 -6.05
C THR A 74 19.80 17.05 -5.08
N PRO A 75 20.16 15.78 -5.30
CA PRO A 75 19.91 14.69 -4.35
C PRO A 75 20.59 14.90 -2.99
N TYR A 76 21.61 15.76 -2.91
CA TYR A 76 22.31 16.11 -1.67
C TYR A 76 21.37 16.53 -0.54
N ARG A 77 20.24 17.15 -0.87
CA ARG A 77 19.22 17.53 0.12
C ARG A 77 18.77 16.36 1.01
N PHE A 78 18.74 15.15 0.47
CA PHE A 78 18.22 13.97 1.15
C PHE A 78 19.27 12.89 1.41
N TRP A 79 20.39 12.95 0.72
CA TRP A 79 21.42 11.92 0.80
C TRP A 79 22.82 12.53 0.76
N PHE A 80 23.47 12.52 1.90
CA PHE A 80 24.77 13.10 2.12
C PHE A 80 25.61 12.20 3.03
N ASP A 81 26.93 12.35 2.93
CA ASP A 81 27.90 11.57 3.69
C ASP A 81 27.90 11.98 5.16
N THR A 82 27.90 11.00 6.05
CA THR A 82 28.09 11.19 7.49
C THR A 82 29.06 10.16 8.05
N LYS A 83 29.57 10.40 9.26
CA LYS A 83 30.45 9.42 9.93
C LYS A 83 29.73 8.14 10.30
N VAL A 84 28.40 8.18 10.50
CA VAL A 84 27.57 7.02 10.83
C VAL A 84 27.19 6.27 9.54
N ASP A 85 26.83 7.00 8.49
CA ASP A 85 26.44 6.45 7.20
C ASP A 85 27.37 6.98 6.09
N PRO A 86 28.59 6.46 5.99
CA PRO A 86 29.55 6.91 5.00
C PRO A 86 29.13 6.46 3.59
N ILE A 87 29.23 7.35 2.64
CA ILE A 87 29.00 7.03 1.23
C ILE A 87 30.33 6.76 0.56
N ASN A 88 30.59 5.51 0.22
CA ASN A 88 31.82 5.13 -0.44
C ASN A 88 32.00 5.88 -1.75
N TYR A 89 33.24 6.35 -1.97
CA TYR A 89 33.66 6.96 -3.21
C TYR A 89 34.56 5.97 -3.96
N TYR A 90 34.29 5.76 -5.23
CA TYR A 90 35.07 4.89 -6.11
C TYR A 90 35.69 5.72 -7.23
N ASP A 91 36.96 5.49 -7.53
CA ASP A 91 37.64 6.11 -8.68
C ASP A 91 37.08 5.57 -10.00
N ASP A 92 36.68 4.32 -10.03
CA ASP A 92 35.98 3.72 -11.17
C ASP A 92 34.65 4.46 -11.44
N LYS A 93 34.57 5.07 -12.62
CA LYS A 93 33.37 5.84 -13.04
C LYS A 93 32.12 4.99 -13.10
N ARG A 94 32.21 3.68 -13.30
CA ARG A 94 31.07 2.75 -13.34
C ARG A 94 30.50 2.45 -11.97
N LYS A 95 31.31 2.62 -10.93
CA LYS A 95 30.89 2.45 -9.52
C LYS A 95 30.52 3.76 -8.84
N ARG A 96 30.48 4.88 -9.57
CA ARG A 96 30.00 6.15 -9.04
C ARG A 96 28.48 6.19 -9.03
N HIS A 97 27.91 6.59 -7.91
CA HIS A 97 26.48 6.83 -7.81
C HIS A 97 26.08 7.90 -8.83
N SER A 98 25.23 7.51 -9.78
CA SER A 98 24.80 8.35 -10.87
C SER A 98 23.42 7.94 -11.37
N PHE A 99 22.73 8.88 -11.95
CA PHE A 99 21.52 8.64 -12.72
C PHE A 99 21.49 9.58 -13.91
N TRP A 100 20.82 9.16 -14.99
CA TRP A 100 20.57 10.01 -16.12
C TRP A 100 19.11 9.90 -16.56
N TYR A 101 18.64 10.94 -17.23
CA TYR A 101 17.26 11.01 -17.65
C TYR A 101 17.14 11.65 -19.01
N SER A 102 16.04 11.33 -19.72
CA SER A 102 15.68 11.90 -21.01
C SER A 102 14.44 12.78 -20.89
N PHE A 103 14.42 13.85 -21.66
CA PHE A 103 13.27 14.72 -21.85
C PHE A 103 13.30 15.36 -23.23
N ARG A 104 12.16 15.82 -23.72
CA ARG A 104 12.06 16.51 -25.02
C ARG A 104 11.92 18.01 -24.89
N ILE A 105 12.52 18.74 -25.85
CA ILE A 105 12.27 20.16 -26.12
C ILE A 105 11.93 20.27 -27.60
N GLY A 106 10.64 20.46 -27.91
CA GLY A 106 10.15 20.36 -29.28
C GLY A 106 10.43 18.96 -29.86
N LYS A 107 11.13 18.90 -31.00
CA LYS A 107 11.52 17.63 -31.65
C LYS A 107 12.85 17.04 -31.14
N GLU A 108 13.58 17.78 -30.28
CA GLU A 108 14.90 17.34 -29.81
C GLU A 108 14.81 16.55 -28.49
N THR A 109 15.40 15.38 -28.47
CA THR A 109 15.62 14.60 -27.24
C THR A 109 16.89 15.11 -26.56
N LYS A 110 16.78 15.40 -25.28
CA LYS A 110 17.89 15.83 -24.40
C LYS A 110 18.16 14.74 -23.36
N GLN A 111 19.45 14.53 -23.10
CA GLN A 111 19.90 13.53 -22.13
C GLN A 111 20.85 14.15 -21.12
N VAL A 112 20.53 14.04 -19.86
CA VAL A 112 21.30 14.65 -18.77
C VAL A 112 21.68 13.60 -17.75
N ILE A 113 22.97 13.52 -17.43
CA ILE A 113 23.49 12.70 -16.35
C ILE A 113 23.92 13.55 -15.16
N LYS A 114 23.54 13.13 -13.97
CA LYS A 114 24.06 13.64 -12.69
C LYS A 114 24.83 12.54 -11.98
N ALA A 115 26.09 12.83 -11.67
CA ALA A 115 26.99 11.89 -10.97
C ALA A 115 27.50 12.51 -9.67
N ARG A 116 27.56 11.71 -8.62
CA ARG A 116 28.18 12.11 -7.36
C ARG A 116 29.69 12.02 -7.51
N ILE A 117 30.37 13.13 -7.30
CA ILE A 117 31.84 13.22 -7.37
C ILE A 117 32.36 13.85 -6.11
N LYS A 118 33.60 13.51 -5.77
CA LYS A 118 34.36 14.20 -4.71
C LYS A 118 35.06 15.41 -5.30
N ARG A 119 34.78 16.59 -4.77
CA ARG A 119 35.50 17.82 -5.13
C ARG A 119 36.07 18.46 -3.87
N ASN A 120 37.37 18.61 -3.81
CA ASN A 120 38.10 19.28 -2.73
C ASN A 120 37.47 19.06 -1.33
N ASN A 121 36.79 20.06 -0.81
CA ASN A 121 36.18 20.04 0.52
C ASN A 121 34.71 19.59 0.54
N ASP A 122 34.10 19.26 -0.62
CA ASP A 122 32.73 18.78 -0.70
C ASP A 122 32.67 17.32 -1.14
N PRO A 123 32.44 16.37 -0.19
CA PRO A 123 32.31 14.95 -0.51
C PRO A 123 30.95 14.59 -1.15
N ASN A 124 30.02 15.52 -1.19
CA ASN A 124 28.63 15.28 -1.56
C ASN A 124 28.21 16.00 -2.84
N TYR A 125 29.16 16.45 -3.64
CA TYR A 125 28.88 17.22 -4.84
C TYR A 125 28.25 16.36 -5.94
N TRP A 126 27.16 16.84 -6.53
CA TRP A 126 26.48 16.24 -7.68
C TRP A 126 26.74 17.07 -8.93
N GLU A 127 27.45 16.50 -9.88
CA GLU A 127 27.80 17.16 -11.13
C GLU A 127 26.92 16.72 -12.30
N THR A 128 26.54 17.68 -13.13
CA THR A 128 26.06 17.39 -14.49
C THR A 128 27.25 17.05 -15.35
N SER A 129 27.47 15.77 -15.63
CA SER A 129 28.61 15.25 -16.36
C SER A 129 28.36 15.19 -17.86
N ARG A 130 29.40 14.86 -18.65
CA ARG A 130 29.26 14.55 -20.08
C ARG A 130 28.53 13.22 -20.25
N PRO A 131 27.82 13.02 -21.39
CA PRO A 131 27.18 11.74 -21.71
C PRO A 131 28.19 10.58 -21.64
N LEU A 132 27.73 9.45 -21.14
CA LEU A 132 28.52 8.23 -20.93
C LEU A 132 28.01 7.12 -21.85
N ALA A 133 28.77 6.79 -22.93
CA ALA A 133 28.38 5.73 -23.86
C ALA A 133 28.15 4.37 -23.18
N TRP A 134 28.98 4.03 -22.20
CA TRP A 134 28.85 2.77 -21.46
C TRP A 134 27.57 2.70 -20.60
N ALA A 135 26.91 3.84 -20.33
CA ALA A 135 25.64 3.92 -19.62
C ALA A 135 24.43 4.00 -20.58
N GLY A 136 24.64 3.72 -21.87
CA GLY A 136 23.59 3.74 -22.88
C GLY A 136 23.16 5.14 -23.35
N MET A 137 23.95 6.18 -23.05
CA MET A 137 23.68 7.54 -23.52
C MET A 137 24.23 7.78 -24.91
N GLU A 138 23.54 8.61 -25.69
CA GLU A 138 24.03 9.09 -26.98
C GLU A 138 25.22 10.04 -26.78
N THR A 139 26.36 9.73 -27.39
CA THR A 139 27.53 10.57 -27.35
C THR A 139 27.59 11.45 -28.60
N ARG A 140 27.65 12.76 -28.40
CA ARG A 140 27.77 13.73 -29.49
C ARG A 140 29.21 13.91 -29.94
N LYS A 141 29.40 14.22 -31.23
CA LYS A 141 30.74 14.35 -31.86
C LYS A 141 31.60 15.47 -31.26
N LYS A 142 31.04 16.50 -30.63
CA LYS A 142 31.79 17.60 -30.03
C LYS A 142 32.19 17.29 -28.58
N ARG A 143 33.47 17.37 -28.29
CA ARG A 143 34.13 16.96 -27.02
C ARG A 143 33.57 17.60 -25.75
N ASN A 144 32.87 18.73 -25.82
CA ASN A 144 32.36 19.49 -24.67
C ASN A 144 30.82 19.57 -24.62
N ASP A 145 30.14 18.86 -25.50
CA ASP A 145 28.68 19.01 -25.64
C ASP A 145 27.96 18.16 -24.58
N ARG A 146 27.24 18.86 -23.70
CA ARG A 146 26.36 18.27 -22.68
C ARG A 146 25.05 19.04 -22.64
N ASP A 147 23.95 18.32 -22.52
CA ASP A 147 22.64 18.95 -22.35
C ASP A 147 22.53 19.61 -20.97
N LYS A 148 21.83 20.74 -20.94
CA LYS A 148 21.49 21.40 -19.68
C LYS A 148 20.32 20.65 -19.00
N PRO A 149 20.31 20.60 -17.64
CA PRO A 149 19.19 20.02 -16.91
C PRO A 149 17.86 20.70 -17.29
N ILE A 150 16.78 19.91 -17.23
CA ILE A 150 15.43 20.42 -17.49
C ILE A 150 15.09 21.52 -16.47
N LYS A 151 14.55 22.65 -16.97
CA LYS A 151 14.05 23.74 -16.12
C LYS A 151 12.60 23.45 -15.72
N LYS A 152 12.42 22.83 -14.58
CA LYS A 152 11.13 22.37 -14.06
C LYS A 152 11.05 22.62 -12.56
N ASN A 153 9.94 23.21 -12.09
CA ASN A 153 9.70 23.33 -10.66
C ASN A 153 9.41 21.97 -10.05
N VAL A 154 9.87 21.75 -8.81
CA VAL A 154 9.68 20.48 -8.08
C VAL A 154 8.99 20.75 -6.75
N VAL A 155 7.89 20.05 -6.53
CA VAL A 155 7.23 19.94 -5.22
C VAL A 155 7.54 18.54 -4.67
N TYR A 156 8.12 18.46 -3.48
CA TYR A 156 8.39 17.20 -2.79
C TYR A 156 7.74 17.22 -1.41
N LEU A 157 6.88 16.26 -1.14
CA LEU A 157 6.20 16.07 0.14
C LEU A 157 6.47 14.65 0.67
N ASP A 158 7.02 14.57 1.87
CA ASP A 158 7.19 13.32 2.64
C ASP A 158 6.17 13.33 3.79
N PHE A 159 5.13 12.51 3.66
CA PHE A 159 4.01 12.52 4.61
C PHE A 159 4.37 11.98 5.99
N ARG A 160 5.45 11.24 6.12
CA ARG A 160 5.98 10.80 7.43
C ARG A 160 6.51 11.97 8.26
N SER A 161 6.92 13.07 7.60
CA SER A 161 7.47 14.26 8.23
C SER A 161 6.48 15.43 8.36
N GLU A 162 5.27 15.29 7.80
CA GLU A 162 4.24 16.33 7.73
C GLU A 162 3.45 16.46 9.03
N LEU A 163 4.15 16.72 10.13
CA LEU A 163 3.54 17.02 11.42
C LEU A 163 3.26 18.51 11.57
N SER A 164 2.16 18.84 12.25
CA SER A 164 1.84 20.22 12.62
C SER A 164 2.90 20.85 13.54
N ALA A 165 2.91 22.16 13.66
CA ALA A 165 3.80 22.84 14.61
C ALA A 165 3.51 22.42 16.06
N PHE A 166 2.21 22.19 16.38
CA PHE A 166 1.77 21.71 17.69
C PHE A 166 2.31 20.31 17.96
N ASP A 167 2.08 19.35 17.05
CA ASP A 167 2.49 17.94 17.23
C ASP A 167 4.01 17.80 17.36
N LYS A 168 4.77 18.49 16.51
CA LYS A 168 6.23 18.51 16.60
C LYS A 168 6.72 18.88 17.99
N PHE A 169 6.12 19.90 18.60
CA PHE A 169 6.51 20.29 19.93
C PHE A 169 5.93 19.38 21.01
N PHE A 170 4.65 19.00 20.90
CA PHE A 170 3.98 18.19 21.91
C PHE A 170 4.66 16.84 22.11
N TYR A 171 4.98 16.15 21.02
CA TYR A 171 5.61 14.82 21.08
C TYR A 171 7.13 14.90 21.29
N PHE A 172 7.83 15.77 20.59
CA PHE A 172 9.29 15.76 20.52
C PHE A 172 9.96 16.98 21.16
N GLY A 173 9.22 18.06 21.44
CA GLY A 173 9.76 19.27 22.02
C GLY A 173 10.11 19.14 23.50
N THR A 174 11.04 19.97 23.94
CA THR A 174 11.41 20.11 25.36
C THR A 174 11.21 21.55 25.84
N VAL A 175 10.76 21.71 27.07
CA VAL A 175 10.61 23.02 27.70
C VAL A 175 11.97 23.47 28.28
N LYS A 176 12.67 24.34 27.54
CA LYS A 176 13.97 24.90 27.97
C LYS A 176 13.85 26.21 28.78
N ASN A 177 12.62 26.67 29.05
CA ASN A 177 12.38 28.01 29.61
C ASN A 177 11.85 27.92 31.04
N ARG A 178 12.49 28.67 31.98
CA ARG A 178 12.08 28.80 33.37
C ARG A 178 10.65 29.40 33.57
N LYS A 179 10.07 29.98 32.49
CA LYS A 179 8.71 30.60 32.52
C LYS A 179 7.56 29.61 32.33
N SER A 180 7.83 28.32 32.15
CA SER A 180 6.81 27.28 31.98
C SER A 180 7.27 26.00 32.68
N ARG A 181 6.43 25.42 33.53
CA ARG A 181 6.73 24.20 34.31
C ARG A 181 6.67 22.94 33.49
N ASN A 182 5.82 22.91 32.49
CA ASN A 182 5.58 21.75 31.64
C ASN A 182 5.20 22.15 30.19
N LYS A 183 5.06 21.16 29.30
CA LYS A 183 4.71 21.38 27.89
C LYS A 183 3.35 22.04 27.72
N GLN A 184 2.35 21.66 28.51
CA GLN A 184 0.99 22.17 28.43
C GLN A 184 0.94 23.67 28.78
N GLU A 185 1.63 24.08 29.84
CA GLU A 185 1.73 25.48 30.22
C GLU A 185 2.46 26.32 29.16
N PHE A 186 3.52 25.77 28.57
CA PHE A 186 4.24 26.41 27.47
C PHE A 186 3.32 26.59 26.24
N LEU A 187 2.63 25.54 25.81
CA LEU A 187 1.70 25.57 24.68
C LEU A 187 0.55 26.55 24.94
N ARG A 188 -0.07 26.54 26.13
CA ARG A 188 -1.13 27.48 26.52
C ARG A 188 -0.67 28.93 26.41
N ARG A 189 0.53 29.24 26.85
CA ARG A 189 1.10 30.58 26.74
C ARG A 189 1.40 30.97 25.29
N LYS A 190 1.96 30.05 24.50
CA LYS A 190 2.31 30.32 23.09
C LYS A 190 1.09 30.34 22.19
N SER A 191 0.07 29.52 22.45
CA SER A 191 -1.20 29.57 21.71
C SER A 191 -1.95 30.88 21.87
N SER A 192 -1.79 31.60 23.00
CA SER A 192 -2.29 32.97 23.14
C SER A 192 -1.68 33.93 22.10
N SER A 193 -0.40 33.77 21.80
CA SER A 193 0.27 34.55 20.76
C SER A 193 -0.21 34.17 19.37
N LEU A 194 -0.36 32.88 19.10
CA LEU A 194 -0.89 32.36 17.84
C LEU A 194 -2.33 32.84 17.59
N ASN A 195 -3.18 32.84 18.62
CA ASN A 195 -4.55 33.36 18.53
C ASN A 195 -4.61 34.86 18.16
N LYS A 196 -3.63 35.66 18.63
CA LYS A 196 -3.53 37.08 18.22
C LYS A 196 -3.20 37.23 16.73
N LEU A 197 -2.44 36.32 16.16
CA LEU A 197 -2.17 36.27 14.71
C LEU A 197 -3.45 35.87 13.95
N PHE A 198 -4.07 34.77 14.29
CA PHE A 198 -5.31 34.31 13.65
C PHE A 198 -6.45 35.32 13.69
N LYS A 199 -6.56 36.09 14.77
CA LYS A 199 -7.56 37.17 14.90
C LYS A 199 -7.15 38.50 14.25
N GLY A 200 -6.02 38.54 13.57
CA GLY A 200 -5.50 39.77 12.95
C GLY A 200 -5.08 40.87 13.91
N LYS A 201 -5.07 40.58 15.25
CA LYS A 201 -4.66 41.57 16.28
C LYS A 201 -3.17 41.87 16.26
N LYS A 202 -2.37 40.99 15.64
CA LYS A 202 -0.94 41.17 15.34
C LYS A 202 -0.64 40.58 13.98
N LYS A 203 0.20 41.23 13.21
CA LYS A 203 0.74 40.70 11.93
C LYS A 203 2.01 39.88 12.17
N THR A 204 2.82 40.29 13.15
CA THR A 204 4.13 39.69 13.39
C THR A 204 4.40 39.54 14.87
N ILE A 205 5.07 38.46 15.25
CA ILE A 205 5.55 38.20 16.61
C ILE A 205 7.08 38.08 16.55
N TYR A 206 7.73 38.80 17.42
CA TYR A 206 9.20 38.82 17.53
C TYR A 206 9.68 38.11 18.79
N SER A 207 10.85 37.48 18.69
CA SER A 207 11.66 37.08 19.83
C SER A 207 13.00 37.82 19.71
N SER A 208 13.20 38.80 20.56
CA SER A 208 14.26 39.80 20.35
C SER A 208 14.09 40.46 18.97
N THR A 209 15.06 40.40 18.10
CA THR A 209 15.00 40.95 16.73
C THR A 209 14.48 39.97 15.67
N ARG A 210 14.29 38.70 16.03
CA ARG A 210 13.93 37.65 15.07
C ARG A 210 12.41 37.55 14.90
N ASN A 211 11.96 37.65 13.65
CA ASN A 211 10.56 37.34 13.31
C ASN A 211 10.28 35.83 13.49
N LEU A 212 9.19 35.48 14.18
CA LEU A 212 8.80 34.11 14.48
C LEU A 212 7.70 33.56 13.59
N ASN A 213 7.11 34.34 12.72
CA ASN A 213 6.06 33.88 11.81
C ASN A 213 6.17 34.51 10.42
N GLU A 214 5.72 33.77 9.42
CA GLU A 214 5.46 34.31 8.08
C GLU A 214 4.09 35.02 8.07
N GLU A 215 3.68 35.54 6.92
CA GLU A 215 2.35 36.15 6.79
C GLU A 215 1.25 35.10 6.96
N LEU A 216 0.11 35.56 7.44
CA LEU A 216 -1.08 34.73 7.56
C LEU A 216 -1.67 34.53 6.15
N GLU A 217 -1.98 33.29 5.82
CA GLU A 217 -2.49 32.91 4.53
C GLU A 217 -3.92 32.35 4.67
N ILE A 218 -4.84 32.94 3.93
CA ILE A 218 -6.21 32.45 3.83
C ILE A 218 -6.22 31.28 2.83
N ILE A 219 -6.80 30.17 3.21
CA ILE A 219 -7.04 29.04 2.33
C ILE A 219 -8.14 29.44 1.34
N SER A 220 -7.85 29.44 0.06
CA SER A 220 -8.81 29.86 -0.98
C SER A 220 -10.00 28.90 -1.08
N ASN A 221 -11.12 29.38 -1.62
CA ASN A 221 -12.31 28.54 -1.82
C ASN A 221 -12.01 27.30 -2.66
N LYS A 222 -11.19 27.43 -3.71
CA LYS A 222 -10.77 26.30 -4.55
C LYS A 222 -9.97 25.26 -3.75
N GLU A 223 -9.08 25.67 -2.87
CA GLU A 223 -8.34 24.77 -1.98
C GLU A 223 -9.27 24.11 -0.95
N LEU A 224 -10.20 24.88 -0.37
CA LEU A 224 -11.20 24.35 0.59
C LEU A 224 -12.13 23.31 -0.04
N GLU A 225 -12.55 23.52 -1.29
CA GLU A 225 -13.33 22.56 -2.06
C GLU A 225 -12.58 21.23 -2.22
N TRP A 226 -11.31 21.27 -2.59
CA TRP A 226 -10.49 20.06 -2.73
C TRP A 226 -10.20 19.39 -1.38
N ILE A 227 -9.92 20.17 -0.34
CA ILE A 227 -9.71 19.64 1.03
C ILE A 227 -11.00 18.96 1.50
N SER A 228 -12.15 19.62 1.32
CA SER A 228 -13.45 19.08 1.68
C SER A 228 -13.79 17.80 0.92
N PHE A 229 -13.50 17.77 -0.38
CA PHE A 229 -13.70 16.61 -1.23
C PHE A 229 -12.86 15.43 -0.78
N ILE A 230 -11.55 15.62 -0.58
CA ILE A 230 -10.62 14.53 -0.21
C ILE A 230 -10.97 13.99 1.17
N LEU A 231 -11.20 14.86 2.15
CA LEU A 231 -11.49 14.45 3.53
C LEU A 231 -12.94 13.98 3.74
N GLY A 232 -13.84 14.30 2.81
CA GLY A 232 -15.27 13.97 2.93
C GLY A 232 -15.98 14.76 4.03
N ARG A 233 -15.51 15.97 4.31
CA ARG A 233 -16.04 16.87 5.36
C ARG A 233 -16.06 18.31 4.85
N ALA A 234 -17.18 19.01 5.04
CA ALA A 234 -17.33 20.39 4.60
C ALA A 234 -16.55 21.38 5.47
N TYR A 235 -15.67 22.18 4.87
CA TYR A 235 -14.95 23.29 5.51
C TYR A 235 -15.48 24.61 4.94
N LYS A 236 -15.85 25.56 5.82
CA LYS A 236 -16.33 26.88 5.44
C LYS A 236 -15.19 27.88 5.23
N SER A 237 -14.17 27.80 6.06
CA SER A 237 -12.97 28.63 5.95
C SER A 237 -11.77 27.95 6.57
N GLY A 238 -10.59 28.39 6.18
CA GLY A 238 -9.33 27.94 6.75
C GLY A 238 -8.29 29.06 6.68
N ILE A 239 -7.46 29.14 7.70
CA ILE A 239 -6.36 30.09 7.80
C ILE A 239 -5.11 29.30 8.20
N SER A 240 -4.02 29.50 7.48
CA SER A 240 -2.74 28.83 7.72
C SER A 240 -1.65 29.85 8.03
N ILE A 241 -0.70 29.48 8.87
CA ILE A 241 0.46 30.28 9.19
C ILE A 241 1.68 29.40 9.44
N LYS A 242 2.80 29.74 8.83
CA LYS A 242 4.08 29.12 9.11
C LYS A 242 4.81 29.91 10.20
N HIS A 243 5.26 29.23 11.24
CA HIS A 243 5.85 29.89 12.39
C HIS A 243 6.86 29.02 13.15
N ARG A 244 7.59 29.67 14.07
CA ARG A 244 8.55 29.06 15.02
C ARG A 244 8.20 29.32 16.49
N LEU A 245 6.92 29.56 16.78
CA LEU A 245 6.46 29.87 18.13
C LEU A 245 6.71 28.74 19.12
N PHE A 246 6.71 27.49 18.65
CA PHE A 246 6.93 26.28 19.45
C PHE A 246 8.38 25.74 19.35
N HIS A 247 9.36 26.62 19.13
CA HIS A 247 10.80 26.35 19.01
C HIS A 247 11.24 25.66 17.71
N SER A 248 10.38 24.90 17.05
CA SER A 248 10.59 24.33 15.73
C SER A 248 9.74 25.04 14.68
N GLU A 249 10.21 25.05 13.44
CA GLU A 249 9.41 25.55 12.31
C GLU A 249 8.32 24.55 11.95
N GLY A 250 7.12 25.08 11.75
CA GLY A 250 5.98 24.28 11.35
C GLY A 250 4.79 25.14 10.97
N TYR A 251 3.74 24.49 10.52
CA TYR A 251 2.48 25.12 10.17
C TYR A 251 1.46 24.94 11.27
N SER A 252 0.68 26.01 11.51
CA SER A 252 -0.57 25.95 12.26
C SER A 252 -1.72 26.35 11.37
N VAL A 253 -2.86 25.68 11.52
CA VAL A 253 -4.08 25.95 10.75
C VAL A 253 -5.25 26.13 11.69
N LEU A 254 -6.11 27.09 11.39
CA LEU A 254 -7.41 27.28 12.02
C LEU A 254 -8.50 26.96 11.00
N PHE A 255 -9.28 25.92 11.25
CA PHE A 255 -10.42 25.52 10.45
C PHE A 255 -11.73 26.04 11.00
N SER A 256 -12.69 26.31 10.13
CA SER A 256 -14.07 26.54 10.47
C SER A 256 -14.97 25.64 9.63
N THR A 257 -15.81 24.86 10.32
CA THR A 257 -16.90 24.07 9.75
C THR A 257 -18.23 24.72 10.07
N GLU A 258 -19.34 24.08 9.78
CA GLU A 258 -20.67 24.55 10.17
C GLU A 258 -20.86 24.60 11.69
N PHE A 259 -20.27 23.65 12.40
CA PHE A 259 -20.55 23.41 13.82
C PHE A 259 -19.43 23.86 14.75
N ALA A 260 -18.20 24.03 14.26
CA ALA A 260 -17.06 24.32 15.10
C ALA A 260 -15.92 25.01 14.35
N SER A 261 -15.13 25.81 15.13
CA SER A 261 -13.81 26.28 14.71
C SER A 261 -12.75 25.65 15.61
N TYR A 262 -11.71 25.07 15.02
CA TYR A 262 -10.64 24.37 15.74
C TYR A 262 -9.31 24.50 15.01
N SER A 263 -8.22 24.36 15.76
CA SER A 263 -6.86 24.38 15.22
C SER A 263 -6.30 22.96 15.02
N GLU A 264 -5.10 22.89 14.48
CA GLU A 264 -4.34 21.65 14.31
C GLU A 264 -4.15 20.85 15.60
N ALA A 265 -4.21 21.49 16.75
CA ALA A 265 -4.11 20.81 18.05
C ALA A 265 -5.28 19.83 18.32
N VAL A 266 -6.38 19.98 17.61
CA VAL A 266 -7.60 19.16 17.69
C VAL A 266 -7.86 18.43 16.37
N ALA A 267 -7.36 18.97 15.26
CA ALA A 267 -7.45 18.34 13.95
C ALA A 267 -6.64 17.04 13.90
N GLY A 268 -7.13 16.05 13.17
CA GLY A 268 -6.36 14.85 12.89
C GLY A 268 -5.14 15.14 12.01
N SER A 269 -4.07 14.33 12.17
CA SER A 269 -2.84 14.46 11.35
C SER A 269 -3.12 14.39 9.85
N GLY A 270 -4.11 13.60 9.43
CA GLY A 270 -4.54 13.52 8.03
C GLY A 270 -5.14 14.82 7.49
N GLU A 271 -5.83 15.61 8.31
CA GLU A 271 -6.35 16.93 7.88
C GLU A 271 -5.19 17.88 7.54
N MET A 272 -4.17 17.93 8.39
CA MET A 272 -3.00 18.79 8.18
C MET A 272 -2.20 18.38 6.94
N ALA A 273 -1.99 17.08 6.76
CA ALA A 273 -1.27 16.54 5.61
C ALA A 273 -1.98 16.89 4.29
N ILE A 274 -3.31 16.76 4.24
CA ILE A 274 -4.11 17.10 3.04
C ILE A 274 -4.15 18.60 2.78
N VAL A 275 -4.27 19.44 3.82
CA VAL A 275 -4.19 20.90 3.61
C VAL A 275 -2.90 21.28 2.93
N ARG A 276 -1.78 20.78 3.43
CA ARG A 276 -0.48 21.08 2.85
C ARG A 276 -0.35 20.53 1.44
N LEU A 277 -0.74 19.28 1.20
CA LEU A 277 -0.73 18.67 -0.13
C LEU A 277 -1.52 19.51 -1.14
N VAL A 278 -2.76 19.83 -0.82
CA VAL A 278 -3.63 20.59 -1.73
C VAL A 278 -3.05 21.96 -2.03
N ARG A 279 -2.57 22.68 -1.01
CA ARG A 279 -2.00 24.03 -1.17
C ARG A 279 -0.74 24.00 -2.03
N GLU A 280 0.20 23.11 -1.74
CA GLU A 280 1.46 22.99 -2.51
C GLU A 280 1.20 22.63 -3.98
N ILE A 281 0.26 21.71 -4.26
CA ILE A 281 -0.04 21.28 -5.64
C ILE A 281 -0.89 22.33 -6.38
N VAL A 282 -1.89 22.93 -5.71
CA VAL A 282 -2.75 23.95 -6.33
C VAL A 282 -1.97 25.24 -6.59
N SER A 283 -0.99 25.60 -5.77
CA SER A 283 -0.13 26.78 -6.00
C SER A 283 1.03 26.50 -6.96
N ALA A 284 1.42 25.24 -7.17
CA ALA A 284 2.55 24.89 -8.04
C ALA A 284 2.38 25.44 -9.48
N GLU A 285 3.49 25.86 -10.08
CA GLU A 285 3.54 26.28 -11.47
C GLU A 285 3.07 25.16 -12.42
N LYS A 286 2.52 25.53 -13.58
CA LYS A 286 2.17 24.55 -14.61
C LYS A 286 3.38 23.69 -14.97
N GLU A 287 3.13 22.42 -15.31
CA GLU A 287 4.15 21.44 -15.71
C GLU A 287 5.21 21.13 -14.62
N SER A 288 4.90 21.39 -13.34
CA SER A 288 5.77 21.00 -12.22
C SER A 288 5.92 19.49 -12.11
N LEU A 289 7.03 19.05 -11.51
CA LEU A 289 7.25 17.69 -11.06
C LEU A 289 6.78 17.57 -9.60
N ILE A 290 5.74 16.80 -9.38
CA ILE A 290 5.17 16.57 -8.05
C ILE A 290 5.63 15.20 -7.56
N LEU A 291 6.31 15.16 -6.44
CA LEU A 291 6.86 13.96 -5.82
C LEU A 291 6.24 13.76 -4.44
N LEU A 292 5.51 12.67 -4.25
CA LEU A 292 4.78 12.38 -3.01
C LEU A 292 5.29 11.06 -2.41
N ASP A 293 5.83 11.13 -1.20
CA ASP A 293 6.34 9.95 -0.50
C ASP A 293 5.31 9.48 0.55
N GLU A 294 4.65 8.35 0.27
CA GLU A 294 3.61 7.71 1.08
C GLU A 294 2.43 8.64 1.44
N PRO A 295 1.74 9.26 0.45
CA PRO A 295 0.66 10.22 0.71
C PRO A 295 -0.57 9.61 1.39
N GLU A 296 -0.67 8.29 1.45
CA GLU A 296 -1.74 7.56 2.13
C GLU A 296 -1.62 7.51 3.65
N VAL A 297 -0.45 7.78 4.21
CA VAL A 297 -0.24 7.80 5.66
C VAL A 297 -1.24 8.76 6.30
N PHE A 298 -2.01 8.31 7.28
CA PHE A 298 -3.12 9.03 7.93
C PHE A 298 -4.44 9.14 7.13
N LEU A 299 -4.58 8.52 5.94
CA LEU A 299 -5.82 8.57 5.15
C LEU A 299 -6.52 7.21 5.13
N HIS A 300 -7.82 7.22 5.38
CA HIS A 300 -8.63 6.02 5.17
C HIS A 300 -8.84 5.73 3.65
N PRO A 301 -9.14 4.49 3.23
CA PRO A 301 -9.19 4.11 1.81
C PRO A 301 -10.05 5.02 0.94
N GLY A 302 -11.24 5.43 1.39
CA GLY A 302 -12.09 6.33 0.61
C GLY A 302 -11.51 7.74 0.42
N ALA A 303 -10.67 8.24 1.35
CA ALA A 303 -9.94 9.50 1.15
C ALA A 303 -8.79 9.33 0.15
N GLN A 304 -8.15 8.16 0.14
CA GLN A 304 -7.09 7.83 -0.82
C GLN A 304 -7.62 7.76 -2.26
N GLU A 305 -8.81 7.21 -2.47
CA GLU A 305 -9.46 7.24 -3.80
C GLU A 305 -9.78 8.66 -4.27
N ARG A 306 -10.27 9.52 -3.36
CA ARG A 306 -10.53 10.92 -3.66
C ARG A 306 -9.24 11.72 -3.88
N LEU A 307 -8.18 11.39 -3.18
CA LEU A 307 -6.84 11.95 -3.43
C LEU A 307 -6.36 11.59 -4.84
N LYS A 308 -6.47 10.33 -5.26
CA LYS A 308 -6.14 9.89 -6.62
C LYS A 308 -6.91 10.70 -7.68
N TYR A 309 -8.20 10.87 -7.49
CA TYR A 309 -9.03 11.71 -8.36
C TYR A 309 -8.51 13.15 -8.43
N PHE A 310 -8.20 13.76 -7.29
CA PHE A 310 -7.61 15.10 -7.22
C PHE A 310 -6.31 15.19 -8.00
N LEU A 311 -5.40 14.24 -7.86
CA LEU A 311 -4.12 14.23 -8.56
C LEU A 311 -4.29 14.18 -10.09
N LEU A 312 -5.19 13.33 -10.59
CA LEU A 312 -5.51 13.25 -12.01
C LEU A 312 -6.14 14.56 -12.54
N GLU A 313 -7.03 15.19 -11.77
CA GLU A 313 -7.57 16.52 -12.13
C GLU A 313 -6.48 17.59 -12.19
N GLN A 314 -5.48 17.57 -11.30
CA GLN A 314 -4.35 18.50 -11.37
C GLN A 314 -3.46 18.24 -12.59
N ILE A 315 -3.29 16.99 -13.02
CA ILE A 315 -2.62 16.65 -14.29
C ILE A 315 -3.40 17.24 -15.45
N LYS A 316 -4.70 17.02 -15.51
CA LYS A 316 -5.57 17.57 -16.57
C LYS A 316 -5.48 19.10 -16.64
N GLN A 317 -5.56 19.80 -15.51
CA GLN A 317 -5.60 21.26 -15.44
C GLN A 317 -4.24 21.93 -15.65
N LYS A 318 -3.19 21.40 -14.99
CA LYS A 318 -1.87 22.05 -14.91
C LYS A 318 -0.75 21.31 -15.64
N LYS A 319 -1.03 20.13 -16.20
CA LYS A 319 -0.03 19.30 -16.89
C LYS A 319 1.14 18.90 -15.98
N HIS A 320 0.87 18.66 -14.71
CA HIS A 320 1.89 18.15 -13.79
C HIS A 320 2.33 16.74 -14.19
N GLN A 321 3.61 16.44 -13.97
CA GLN A 321 4.12 15.08 -13.91
C GLN A 321 4.16 14.69 -12.44
N ILE A 322 3.41 13.67 -12.05
CA ILE A 322 3.28 13.24 -10.66
C ILE A 322 3.89 11.86 -10.48
N VAL A 323 4.78 11.72 -9.51
CA VAL A 323 5.33 10.42 -9.10
C VAL A 323 5.11 10.25 -7.61
N LEU A 324 4.49 9.16 -7.21
CA LEU A 324 4.27 8.87 -5.79
C LEU A 324 4.74 7.48 -5.41
N THR A 325 5.11 7.31 -4.14
CA THR A 325 5.33 6.00 -3.53
C THR A 325 4.11 5.61 -2.72
N THR A 326 3.79 4.34 -2.67
CA THR A 326 2.66 3.86 -1.86
C THR A 326 2.78 2.40 -1.48
N HIS A 327 2.13 2.05 -0.36
CA HIS A 327 1.82 0.69 0.05
C HIS A 327 0.31 0.41 -0.02
N SER A 328 -0.50 1.37 -0.48
CA SER A 328 -1.95 1.26 -0.48
C SER A 328 -2.53 0.74 -1.79
N PRO A 329 -3.29 -0.36 -1.76
CA PRO A 329 -4.07 -0.83 -2.90
C PRO A 329 -5.06 0.21 -3.44
N SER A 330 -5.67 1.01 -2.56
CA SER A 330 -6.68 2.02 -2.95
C SER A 330 -6.12 3.12 -3.85
N LEU A 331 -4.85 3.51 -3.68
CA LEU A 331 -4.20 4.48 -4.56
C LEU A 331 -3.87 3.91 -5.94
N VAL A 332 -3.65 2.60 -6.04
CA VAL A 332 -3.20 1.93 -7.28
C VAL A 332 -4.37 1.37 -8.07
N SER A 333 -5.42 0.87 -7.38
CA SER A 333 -6.59 0.27 -8.00
C SER A 333 -7.22 1.18 -9.06
N GLY A 334 -7.50 0.62 -10.24
CA GLY A 334 -8.10 1.33 -11.37
C GLY A 334 -7.13 2.22 -12.17
N LEU A 335 -5.85 2.28 -11.83
CA LEU A 335 -4.84 2.95 -12.66
C LEU A 335 -4.39 2.03 -13.81
N PRO A 336 -4.00 2.59 -14.96
CA PRO A 336 -3.46 1.81 -16.07
C PRO A 336 -2.10 1.20 -15.69
N LYS A 337 -1.77 0.05 -16.29
CA LYS A 337 -0.51 -0.67 -16.02
C LYS A 337 0.75 0.17 -16.27
N GLU A 338 0.70 1.09 -17.22
CA GLU A 338 1.76 2.03 -17.59
C GLU A 338 2.17 2.94 -16.42
N SER A 339 1.23 3.21 -15.51
CA SER A 339 1.48 4.03 -14.31
C SER A 339 2.21 3.27 -13.20
N ILE A 340 2.20 1.92 -13.21
CA ILE A 340 2.62 1.11 -12.06
C ILE A 340 4.05 0.60 -12.25
N LYS A 341 4.91 0.88 -11.26
CA LYS A 341 6.31 0.46 -11.20
C LYS A 341 6.55 -0.29 -9.89
N VAL A 342 6.84 -1.57 -9.96
CA VAL A 342 6.94 -2.44 -8.79
C VAL A 342 8.39 -2.77 -8.47
N PHE A 343 8.78 -2.52 -7.24
CA PHE A 343 10.12 -2.72 -6.72
C PHE A 343 10.23 -4.10 -6.06
N TYR A 344 11.15 -4.92 -6.55
CA TYR A 344 11.44 -6.27 -6.07
C TYR A 344 12.85 -6.39 -5.58
N GLN A 345 13.06 -7.17 -4.54
CA GLN A 345 14.41 -7.57 -4.15
C GLN A 345 14.84 -8.79 -4.98
N ASN A 346 16.01 -8.70 -5.62
CA ASN A 346 16.64 -9.81 -6.27
C ASN A 346 17.23 -10.76 -5.22
N PRO A 347 16.75 -12.00 -5.09
CA PRO A 347 17.20 -12.93 -4.05
C PRO A 347 18.68 -13.30 -4.16
N SER A 348 19.25 -13.21 -5.36
CA SER A 348 20.63 -13.65 -5.62
C SER A 348 21.69 -12.66 -5.12
N ASN A 349 21.37 -11.35 -5.07
CA ASN A 349 22.34 -10.31 -4.73
C ASN A 349 21.82 -9.24 -3.76
N GLY A 350 20.55 -9.35 -3.34
CA GLY A 350 19.90 -8.43 -2.40
C GLY A 350 19.61 -7.03 -2.94
N ARG A 351 19.89 -6.76 -4.23
CA ARG A 351 19.59 -5.48 -4.89
C ARG A 351 18.13 -5.41 -5.33
N PHE A 352 17.64 -4.21 -5.57
CA PHE A 352 16.27 -3.99 -5.99
C PHE A 352 16.19 -3.73 -7.49
N LEU A 353 15.37 -4.50 -8.17
CA LEU A 353 14.99 -4.31 -9.56
C LEU A 353 13.56 -3.78 -9.66
N ILE A 354 13.23 -3.20 -10.80
CA ILE A 354 11.92 -2.59 -11.02
C ILE A 354 11.27 -3.30 -12.20
N LYS A 355 10.05 -3.80 -11.97
CA LYS A 355 9.17 -4.31 -13.03
C LYS A 355 8.13 -3.25 -13.37
N GLU A 356 7.94 -3.03 -14.64
CA GLU A 356 7.02 -2.05 -15.21
C GLU A 356 5.81 -2.74 -15.84
N ASN A 357 4.76 -1.98 -16.05
CA ASN A 357 3.55 -2.40 -16.77
C ASN A 357 2.83 -3.61 -16.15
N LEU A 358 2.81 -3.66 -14.81
CA LEU A 358 2.07 -4.65 -14.05
C LEU A 358 0.67 -4.13 -13.71
N ILE A 359 -0.32 -5.00 -13.76
CA ILE A 359 -1.67 -4.66 -13.27
C ILE A 359 -1.65 -4.48 -11.74
N PRO A 360 -2.59 -3.68 -11.17
CA PRO A 360 -2.66 -3.42 -9.73
C PRO A 360 -2.58 -4.68 -8.86
N GLU A 361 -3.22 -5.75 -9.29
CA GLU A 361 -3.28 -7.04 -8.60
C GLU A 361 -1.89 -7.68 -8.46
N GLN A 362 -1.12 -7.68 -9.53
CA GLN A 362 0.25 -8.21 -9.54
C GLN A 362 1.19 -7.35 -8.67
N ALA A 363 0.96 -6.02 -8.66
CA ALA A 363 1.76 -5.10 -7.88
C ALA A 363 1.69 -5.39 -6.36
N PHE A 364 0.53 -5.82 -5.87
CA PHE A 364 0.31 -6.12 -4.45
C PHE A 364 0.47 -7.58 -4.07
N PHE A 365 0.64 -8.48 -5.02
CA PHE A 365 0.92 -9.88 -4.76
C PHE A 365 2.10 -10.07 -3.79
N HIS A 366 3.18 -9.33 -3.99
CA HIS A 366 4.37 -9.40 -3.14
C HIS A 366 4.25 -8.64 -1.80
N LEU A 367 3.18 -7.87 -1.62
CA LEU A 367 2.89 -7.18 -0.36
C LEU A 367 1.89 -7.93 0.51
N GLU A 368 1.46 -9.13 0.08
CA GLU A 368 0.50 -10.01 0.79
C GLU A 368 -0.85 -9.34 1.09
N TYR A 369 -1.26 -8.34 0.30
CA TYR A 369 -2.55 -7.70 0.49
C TYR A 369 -3.71 -8.53 -0.04
N PHE A 370 -4.81 -8.49 0.70
CA PHE A 370 -6.09 -9.08 0.29
C PHE A 370 -6.68 -8.27 -0.87
N ASN A 371 -6.79 -8.88 -2.05
CA ASN A 371 -7.36 -8.18 -3.19
C ASN A 371 -8.75 -8.74 -3.52
N LYS A 372 -9.75 -7.85 -3.61
CA LYS A 372 -11.11 -8.20 -4.04
C LYS A 372 -11.19 -8.75 -5.48
N SER A 373 -10.15 -8.56 -6.28
CA SER A 373 -10.07 -9.11 -7.64
C SER A 373 -9.58 -10.56 -7.69
N LYS A 374 -8.94 -11.07 -6.63
CA LYS A 374 -8.50 -12.46 -6.55
C LYS A 374 -9.63 -13.39 -6.16
N ILE A 375 -9.53 -14.62 -6.62
CA ILE A 375 -10.33 -15.74 -6.11
C ILE A 375 -9.81 -16.05 -4.70
N ASN A 376 -10.64 -15.80 -3.70
CA ASN A 376 -10.31 -16.14 -2.32
C ASN A 376 -10.82 -17.54 -2.02
N ILE A 377 -9.97 -18.40 -1.49
CA ILE A 377 -10.31 -19.76 -1.07
C ILE A 377 -10.13 -19.84 0.44
N LEU A 378 -11.23 -20.00 1.16
CA LEU A 378 -11.24 -20.16 2.61
C LEU A 378 -11.38 -21.64 2.95
N VAL A 379 -10.49 -22.16 3.79
CA VAL A 379 -10.46 -23.55 4.24
C VAL A 379 -10.48 -23.64 5.77
N GLU A 380 -10.71 -24.82 6.32
CA GLU A 380 -10.90 -25.01 7.74
C GLU A 380 -9.60 -24.88 8.54
N ASP A 381 -8.52 -25.47 8.04
CA ASP A 381 -7.24 -25.53 8.75
C ASP A 381 -6.01 -25.30 7.87
N PHE A 382 -4.86 -25.31 8.50
CA PHE A 382 -3.57 -25.06 7.85
C PHE A 382 -3.16 -26.19 6.89
N LEU A 383 -3.53 -27.45 7.15
CA LEU A 383 -3.19 -28.56 6.29
C LEU A 383 -4.00 -28.54 5.00
N ALA A 384 -5.31 -28.29 5.11
CA ALA A 384 -6.19 -28.03 3.95
C ALA A 384 -5.66 -26.88 3.09
N LYS A 385 -5.23 -25.76 3.73
CA LYS A 385 -4.58 -24.64 3.03
C LYS A 385 -3.34 -25.11 2.27
N SER A 386 -2.48 -25.90 2.88
CA SER A 386 -1.22 -26.36 2.27
C SER A 386 -1.47 -27.26 1.06
N ILE A 387 -2.50 -28.10 1.10
CA ILE A 387 -2.91 -28.95 -0.01
C ILE A 387 -3.42 -28.09 -1.17
N ILE A 388 -4.30 -27.12 -0.91
CA ILE A 388 -4.84 -26.23 -1.95
C ILE A 388 -3.71 -25.38 -2.56
N ASP A 389 -2.81 -24.82 -1.75
CA ASP A 389 -1.65 -24.06 -2.25
C ASP A 389 -0.76 -24.93 -3.15
N ARG A 390 -0.59 -26.21 -2.82
CA ARG A 390 0.16 -27.15 -3.68
C ARG A 390 -0.54 -27.38 -5.01
N VAL A 391 -1.83 -27.67 -5.00
CA VAL A 391 -2.64 -27.85 -6.21
C VAL A 391 -2.58 -26.60 -7.10
N LEU A 392 -2.70 -25.40 -6.50
CA LEU A 392 -2.61 -24.14 -7.25
C LEU A 392 -1.23 -23.94 -7.87
N ASN A 393 -0.16 -24.35 -7.19
CA ASN A 393 1.20 -24.33 -7.74
C ASN A 393 1.34 -25.28 -8.94
N ASP A 394 0.79 -26.48 -8.84
CA ASP A 394 0.86 -27.49 -9.90
C ASP A 394 0.01 -27.10 -11.13
N LEU A 395 -1.02 -26.27 -10.94
CA LEU A 395 -1.82 -25.66 -12.02
C LEU A 395 -1.12 -24.48 -12.72
N GLY A 396 0.00 -24.02 -12.21
CA GLY A 396 0.84 -22.99 -12.81
C GLY A 396 0.80 -21.63 -12.11
N GLU A 397 1.82 -20.81 -12.40
CA GLU A 397 2.02 -19.52 -11.75
C GLU A 397 0.87 -18.52 -11.96
N GLU A 398 0.20 -18.56 -13.11
CA GLU A 398 -0.94 -17.67 -13.39
C GLU A 398 -2.10 -17.94 -12.44
N THR A 399 -2.48 -19.20 -12.28
CA THR A 399 -3.56 -19.63 -11.37
C THR A 399 -3.23 -19.30 -9.93
N LYS A 400 -2.01 -19.55 -9.50
CA LYS A 400 -1.50 -19.18 -8.17
C LYS A 400 -1.58 -17.68 -7.93
N ASN A 401 -1.23 -16.87 -8.92
CA ASN A 401 -1.23 -15.42 -8.82
C ASN A 401 -2.64 -14.82 -8.74
N LEU A 402 -3.63 -15.47 -9.33
CA LEU A 402 -5.03 -15.06 -9.32
C LEU A 402 -5.81 -15.56 -8.10
N SER A 403 -5.24 -16.45 -7.31
CA SER A 403 -5.89 -17.05 -6.14
C SER A 403 -5.19 -16.68 -4.83
N LEU A 404 -5.91 -16.79 -3.73
CA LEU A 404 -5.41 -16.56 -2.38
C LEU A 404 -6.10 -17.53 -1.42
N THR A 405 -5.35 -18.49 -0.88
CA THR A 405 -5.86 -19.46 0.09
C THR A 405 -5.65 -18.96 1.51
N LYS A 406 -6.69 -19.06 2.33
CA LYS A 406 -6.66 -18.72 3.75
C LYS A 406 -7.31 -19.82 4.58
N PHE A 407 -6.89 -19.95 5.82
CA PHE A 407 -7.57 -20.77 6.80
C PHE A 407 -8.04 -19.92 7.97
N ASN A 408 -9.10 -20.39 8.65
CA ASN A 408 -9.60 -19.72 9.84
C ASN A 408 -9.26 -20.57 11.09
N PRO A 409 -8.54 -20.01 12.07
CA PRO A 409 -8.22 -20.71 13.32
C PRO A 409 -9.45 -21.21 14.12
N GLY A 410 -10.65 -20.69 13.83
CA GLY A 410 -11.90 -21.12 14.45
C GLY A 410 -12.59 -22.33 13.78
N GLY A 411 -11.99 -22.89 12.71
CA GLY A 411 -12.51 -24.05 11.98
C GLY A 411 -13.86 -23.82 11.29
N GLU A 412 -14.53 -24.93 10.93
CA GLU A 412 -15.76 -24.93 10.16
C GLU A 412 -16.91 -24.20 10.84
N THR A 413 -17.02 -24.29 12.17
CA THR A 413 -18.13 -23.70 12.92
C THR A 413 -18.19 -22.17 12.74
N ILE A 414 -17.04 -21.49 12.82
CA ILE A 414 -16.95 -20.03 12.65
C ILE A 414 -17.21 -19.65 11.18
N ILE A 415 -16.67 -20.42 10.24
CA ILE A 415 -16.92 -20.19 8.81
C ILE A 415 -18.42 -20.25 8.51
N LYS A 416 -19.08 -21.30 8.97
CA LYS A 416 -20.52 -21.52 8.78
C LYS A 416 -21.37 -20.47 9.49
N SER A 417 -21.06 -20.15 10.76
CA SER A 417 -21.90 -19.30 11.60
C SER A 417 -21.72 -17.81 11.33
N GLU A 418 -20.52 -17.35 10.94
CA GLU A 418 -20.20 -15.92 10.84
C GLU A 418 -19.81 -15.49 9.42
N PHE A 419 -18.87 -16.18 8.78
CA PHE A 419 -18.31 -15.68 7.52
C PHE A 419 -19.26 -15.83 6.33
N ILE A 420 -19.94 -16.96 6.18
CA ILE A 420 -20.86 -17.17 5.05
C ILE A 420 -21.99 -16.15 5.03
N LYS A 421 -22.47 -15.70 6.20
CA LYS A 421 -23.48 -14.63 6.31
C LYS A 421 -23.01 -13.30 5.74
N VAL A 422 -21.73 -13.04 5.76
CA VAL A 422 -21.12 -11.82 5.19
C VAL A 422 -20.89 -11.99 3.70
N PHE A 423 -20.25 -13.09 3.30
CA PHE A 423 -19.89 -13.35 1.91
C PHE A 423 -21.09 -13.43 0.98
N CYS A 424 -22.20 -14.03 1.42
CA CYS A 424 -23.43 -14.13 0.63
C CYS A 424 -24.12 -12.77 0.38
N GLN A 425 -23.77 -11.73 1.10
CA GLN A 425 -24.31 -10.38 0.91
C GLN A 425 -23.42 -9.50 0.02
N GLU A 426 -22.19 -9.91 -0.24
CA GLU A 426 -21.29 -9.20 -1.13
C GLU A 426 -21.73 -9.41 -2.58
N LYS A 427 -21.94 -8.30 -3.30
CA LYS A 427 -22.22 -8.35 -4.73
C LYS A 427 -20.96 -8.83 -5.47
N ASP A 428 -21.11 -9.85 -6.32
CA ASP A 428 -20.01 -10.44 -7.11
C ASP A 428 -18.87 -11.00 -6.22
N SER A 429 -19.22 -11.65 -5.10
CA SER A 429 -18.24 -12.28 -4.21
C SER A 429 -17.40 -13.31 -4.95
N LYS A 430 -16.08 -13.15 -4.94
CA LYS A 430 -15.10 -14.12 -5.46
C LYS A 430 -14.51 -14.98 -4.34
N THR A 431 -15.22 -15.14 -3.24
CA THR A 431 -14.78 -15.93 -2.10
C THR A 431 -15.46 -17.30 -2.12
N PHE A 432 -14.66 -18.33 -2.24
CA PHE A 432 -15.08 -19.73 -2.21
C PHE A 432 -14.70 -20.35 -0.87
N VAL A 433 -15.52 -21.25 -0.37
CA VAL A 433 -15.23 -22.02 0.84
C VAL A 433 -15.04 -23.49 0.46
N ILE A 434 -13.94 -24.07 0.91
CA ILE A 434 -13.69 -25.52 0.76
C ILE A 434 -13.62 -26.13 2.16
N PHE A 435 -14.63 -26.89 2.51
CA PHE A 435 -14.68 -27.66 3.75
C PHE A 435 -14.00 -29.00 3.62
N ASP A 436 -13.67 -29.62 4.74
CA ASP A 436 -13.26 -31.02 4.80
C ASP A 436 -14.40 -31.91 4.29
N GLY A 437 -14.08 -33.08 3.74
CA GLY A 437 -15.10 -33.93 3.12
C GLY A 437 -16.07 -34.56 4.11
N ASP A 438 -15.75 -34.60 5.41
CA ASP A 438 -16.67 -35.03 6.47
C ASP A 438 -17.81 -34.04 6.72
N GLN A 439 -17.63 -32.77 6.28
CA GLN A 439 -18.64 -31.71 6.33
C GLN A 439 -19.63 -31.76 5.17
N LYS A 440 -19.39 -32.64 4.17
CA LYS A 440 -20.27 -32.77 3.00
C LYS A 440 -21.65 -33.31 3.42
N PRO A 441 -22.74 -32.60 3.10
CA PRO A 441 -24.08 -33.07 3.40
C PRO A 441 -24.39 -34.38 2.63
N ILE A 442 -25.26 -35.20 3.19
CA ILE A 442 -25.69 -36.48 2.58
C ILE A 442 -26.41 -36.22 1.26
N ASN A 443 -27.20 -35.14 1.19
CA ASN A 443 -27.92 -34.72 0.01
C ASN A 443 -27.23 -33.53 -0.65
N ASP A 444 -27.45 -33.36 -1.96
CA ASP A 444 -26.96 -32.18 -2.69
C ASP A 444 -27.48 -30.88 -2.08
N HIS A 445 -26.78 -29.79 -2.33
CA HIS A 445 -27.18 -28.48 -1.84
C HIS A 445 -28.56 -28.09 -2.34
N LEU A 446 -29.38 -27.56 -1.44
CA LEU A 446 -30.77 -27.21 -1.73
C LEU A 446 -30.84 -25.96 -2.61
N ASP A 447 -31.43 -26.11 -3.79
CA ASP A 447 -31.87 -24.98 -4.59
C ASP A 447 -33.27 -24.54 -4.12
N TRP A 448 -33.35 -23.37 -3.50
CA TRP A 448 -34.63 -22.82 -2.99
C TRP A 448 -35.64 -22.54 -4.10
N ARG A 449 -35.22 -22.44 -5.36
CA ARG A 449 -36.09 -22.20 -6.53
C ARG A 449 -37.01 -23.40 -6.77
N ASN A 450 -36.59 -24.57 -6.32
CA ASN A 450 -37.37 -25.80 -6.39
C ASN A 450 -38.40 -25.97 -5.23
N ILE A 451 -38.45 -25.00 -4.29
CA ILE A 451 -39.39 -25.04 -3.16
C ILE A 451 -40.71 -24.40 -3.59
N PRO A 452 -41.87 -25.08 -3.40
CA PRO A 452 -43.17 -24.49 -3.67
C PRO A 452 -43.38 -23.18 -2.91
N SER A 453 -43.93 -22.16 -3.57
CA SER A 453 -44.06 -20.78 -3.02
C SER A 453 -44.77 -20.74 -1.67
N LYS A 454 -45.72 -21.65 -1.42
CA LYS A 454 -46.44 -21.78 -0.14
C LYS A 454 -45.53 -22.17 1.04
N ASN A 455 -44.40 -22.79 0.77
CA ASN A 455 -43.43 -23.25 1.76
C ASN A 455 -42.23 -22.27 1.92
N LEU A 456 -42.14 -21.24 1.09
CA LEU A 456 -41.09 -20.21 1.18
C LEU A 456 -41.39 -19.25 2.34
N ASN A 457 -41.21 -19.73 3.57
CA ASN A 457 -41.30 -18.91 4.78
C ASN A 457 -40.05 -19.04 5.64
N THR A 458 -39.84 -18.09 6.54
CA THR A 458 -38.62 -17.94 7.36
C THR A 458 -38.31 -19.23 8.15
N ASN A 459 -39.30 -19.88 8.73
CA ASN A 459 -39.08 -21.06 9.57
C ASN A 459 -38.67 -22.28 8.75
N TYR A 460 -39.30 -22.51 7.63
CA TYR A 460 -38.96 -23.61 6.73
C TYR A 460 -37.57 -23.46 6.15
N LEU A 461 -37.23 -22.27 5.66
CA LEU A 461 -35.87 -21.99 5.15
C LEU A 461 -34.82 -22.12 6.23
N GLN A 462 -35.09 -21.69 7.45
CA GLN A 462 -34.15 -21.83 8.57
C GLN A 462 -33.90 -23.29 8.95
N GLU A 463 -34.94 -24.12 8.94
CA GLU A 463 -34.79 -25.55 9.16
C GLU A 463 -33.95 -26.21 8.06
N LYS A 464 -34.20 -25.86 6.79
CA LYS A 464 -33.42 -26.37 5.66
C LYS A 464 -31.96 -25.94 5.69
N ILE A 465 -31.67 -24.68 6.02
CA ILE A 465 -30.33 -24.20 6.21
C ILE A 465 -29.63 -24.96 7.35
N LYS A 466 -30.32 -25.19 8.48
CA LYS A 466 -29.77 -25.96 9.59
C LYS A 466 -29.44 -27.40 9.19
N LEU A 467 -30.29 -28.05 8.43
CA LEU A 467 -30.04 -29.40 7.93
C LEU A 467 -28.84 -29.46 6.98
N GLN A 468 -28.65 -28.43 6.17
CA GLN A 468 -27.58 -28.34 5.19
C GLN A 468 -26.22 -27.97 5.82
N THR A 469 -26.23 -27.10 6.81
CA THR A 469 -24.99 -26.55 7.42
C THR A 469 -24.57 -27.29 8.70
N GLY A 470 -25.48 -28.05 9.30
CA GLY A 470 -25.27 -28.65 10.63
C GLY A 470 -25.33 -27.64 11.79
N VAL A 471 -25.42 -26.34 11.52
CA VAL A 471 -25.37 -25.28 12.53
C VAL A 471 -26.64 -24.41 12.47
N PRO A 472 -27.24 -24.07 13.63
CA PRO A 472 -28.34 -23.12 13.66
C PRO A 472 -27.82 -21.70 13.38
N LEU A 473 -28.14 -21.16 12.21
CA LEU A 473 -27.71 -19.80 11.86
C LEU A 473 -28.61 -18.76 12.54
N LYS A 474 -28.03 -17.97 13.43
CA LYS A 474 -28.65 -16.74 13.94
C LYS A 474 -28.45 -15.64 12.90
N LEU A 475 -29.53 -15.17 12.29
CA LEU A 475 -29.49 -14.04 11.36
C LEU A 475 -29.34 -12.76 12.17
N ASN A 476 -28.21 -12.07 12.01
CA ASN A 476 -27.94 -10.79 12.66
C ASN A 476 -28.66 -9.67 11.90
N LEU A 477 -29.96 -9.62 12.00
CA LEU A 477 -30.81 -8.58 11.44
C LEU A 477 -31.30 -7.67 12.59
N ASN A 478 -31.53 -6.39 12.28
CA ASN A 478 -32.09 -5.44 13.23
C ASN A 478 -33.45 -5.96 13.77
N SER A 479 -33.78 -5.63 15.01
CA SER A 479 -35.04 -6.04 15.66
C SER A 479 -36.30 -5.69 14.84
N ASN A 480 -36.21 -4.71 13.95
CA ASN A 480 -37.27 -4.20 13.09
C ASN A 480 -37.24 -4.76 11.65
N SER A 481 -36.37 -5.73 11.34
CA SER A 481 -36.29 -6.30 9.99
C SER A 481 -37.54 -7.07 9.61
N SER A 482 -38.07 -6.83 8.41
CA SER A 482 -39.26 -7.45 7.89
C SER A 482 -39.06 -8.95 7.65
N GLN A 483 -40.13 -9.71 7.60
CA GLN A 483 -40.08 -11.13 7.22
C GLN A 483 -39.50 -11.34 5.82
N LEU A 484 -39.78 -10.43 4.89
CA LEU A 484 -39.25 -10.46 3.52
C LEU A 484 -37.70 -10.34 3.51
N GLU A 485 -37.11 -9.42 4.28
CA GLU A 485 -35.67 -9.28 4.39
C GLU A 485 -35.01 -10.55 4.95
N LYS A 486 -35.65 -11.21 5.90
CA LYS A 486 -35.16 -12.49 6.45
C LYS A 486 -35.14 -13.58 5.40
N ILE A 487 -36.23 -13.72 4.63
CA ILE A 487 -36.35 -14.70 3.54
C ILE A 487 -35.29 -14.43 2.45
N GLU A 488 -35.08 -13.18 2.05
CA GLU A 488 -34.09 -12.84 1.03
C GLU A 488 -32.65 -13.13 1.50
N LEU A 489 -32.32 -12.90 2.76
CA LEU A 489 -31.02 -13.28 3.29
C LEU A 489 -30.86 -14.81 3.34
N GLN A 490 -31.91 -15.55 3.72
CA GLN A 490 -31.87 -17.01 3.73
C GLN A 490 -31.70 -17.59 2.31
N LYS A 491 -32.34 -17.02 1.30
CA LYS A 491 -32.11 -17.37 -0.11
C LYS A 491 -30.69 -17.14 -0.54
N LYS A 492 -30.12 -15.97 -0.22
CA LYS A 492 -28.71 -15.67 -0.53
C LYS A 492 -27.72 -16.65 0.12
N ILE A 493 -28.01 -17.10 1.34
CA ILE A 493 -27.20 -18.12 1.99
C ILE A 493 -27.27 -19.44 1.23
N LEU A 494 -28.46 -19.86 0.80
CA LEU A 494 -28.64 -21.09 0.01
C LEU A 494 -27.96 -20.99 -1.36
N ASP A 495 -28.08 -19.85 -2.04
CA ASP A 495 -27.38 -19.60 -3.30
C ASP A 495 -25.85 -19.67 -3.11
N TYR A 496 -25.33 -19.10 -2.03
CA TYR A 496 -23.89 -19.16 -1.71
C TYR A 496 -23.42 -20.61 -1.49
N TYR A 497 -24.20 -21.42 -0.77
CA TYR A 497 -23.89 -22.84 -0.59
C TYR A 497 -23.93 -23.62 -1.91
N LEU A 498 -24.83 -23.28 -2.80
CA LEU A 498 -24.95 -23.95 -4.10
C LEU A 498 -23.81 -23.59 -5.05
N GLU A 499 -23.34 -22.34 -5.03
CA GLU A 499 -22.43 -21.80 -6.05
C GLU A 499 -20.96 -21.69 -5.59
N GLN A 500 -20.73 -21.51 -4.29
CA GLN A 500 -19.41 -21.10 -3.77
C GLN A 500 -18.87 -21.96 -2.62
N VAL A 501 -19.60 -23.00 -2.20
CA VAL A 501 -19.15 -23.95 -1.17
C VAL A 501 -18.81 -25.29 -1.80
N TYR A 502 -17.61 -25.77 -1.54
CA TYR A 502 -17.06 -27.03 -2.03
C TYR A 502 -16.51 -27.87 -0.89
N TYR A 503 -16.14 -29.11 -1.17
CA TYR A 503 -15.63 -30.06 -0.19
C TYR A 503 -14.39 -30.77 -0.72
N LEU A 504 -13.45 -31.06 0.18
CA LEU A 504 -12.30 -31.90 -0.15
C LEU A 504 -12.76 -33.32 -0.57
N PRO A 505 -12.00 -34.03 -1.39
CA PRO A 505 -12.41 -35.34 -1.94
C PRO A 505 -12.38 -36.47 -0.92
N LYS A 506 -11.73 -36.28 0.22
CA LYS A 506 -11.66 -37.22 1.34
C LYS A 506 -12.20 -36.58 2.61
N LYS A 507 -12.51 -37.39 3.64
CA LYS A 507 -13.10 -36.90 4.88
C LYS A 507 -12.26 -35.85 5.59
N THR A 508 -10.95 -36.05 5.59
CA THR A 508 -10.01 -35.10 6.20
C THR A 508 -8.83 -34.83 5.27
N PRO A 509 -8.11 -33.69 5.42
CA PRO A 509 -6.91 -33.39 4.67
C PRO A 509 -5.83 -34.47 4.79
N GLU A 510 -5.69 -35.07 5.97
CA GLU A 510 -4.73 -36.14 6.22
C GLU A 510 -5.00 -37.38 5.36
N GLU A 511 -6.26 -37.70 5.04
CA GLU A 511 -6.61 -38.82 4.15
C GLU A 511 -6.19 -38.61 2.69
N ILE A 512 -5.99 -37.35 2.27
CA ILE A 512 -5.55 -37.00 0.92
C ILE A 512 -4.04 -37.28 0.77
N ILE A 513 -3.27 -36.99 1.82
CA ILE A 513 -1.83 -37.00 1.78
C ILE A 513 -1.21 -38.22 2.48
N TRP A 514 -2.01 -39.09 3.12
CA TRP A 514 -1.47 -40.24 3.83
C TRP A 514 -0.89 -41.29 2.86
N ASP A 515 0.38 -41.60 3.10
CA ASP A 515 1.14 -42.67 2.45
C ASP A 515 1.76 -43.55 3.52
N GLU A 516 1.30 -44.80 3.64
CA GLU A 516 1.75 -45.75 4.65
C GLU A 516 3.24 -46.10 4.49
N ASP A 517 3.70 -46.26 3.23
CA ASP A 517 5.09 -46.61 2.95
C ASP A 517 6.02 -45.44 3.29
N LEU A 518 5.60 -44.22 2.99
CA LEU A 518 6.36 -43.01 3.35
C LEU A 518 6.42 -42.83 4.87
N ALA A 519 5.32 -43.07 5.59
CA ALA A 519 5.28 -42.99 7.02
C ALA A 519 6.23 -44.01 7.69
N LEU A 520 6.26 -45.24 7.18
CA LEU A 520 7.19 -46.30 7.65
C LEU A 520 8.66 -45.94 7.34
N LYS A 521 8.96 -45.42 6.16
CA LYS A 521 10.30 -44.91 5.79
C LYS A 521 10.73 -43.76 6.68
N THR A 522 9.86 -42.81 6.95
CA THR A 522 10.14 -41.70 7.86
C THR A 522 10.44 -42.18 9.27
N MET A 523 9.67 -43.13 9.79
CA MET A 523 9.94 -43.75 11.09
C MET A 523 11.28 -44.48 11.11
N GLN A 524 11.71 -45.04 10.00
CA GLN A 524 13.03 -45.69 9.88
C GLN A 524 14.19 -44.70 9.90
N LEU A 525 14.04 -43.55 9.23
CA LEU A 525 15.04 -42.48 9.26
C LEU A 525 15.27 -41.92 10.67
N TYR A 526 14.28 -42.01 11.54
CA TYR A 526 14.33 -41.54 12.94
C TYR A 526 14.41 -42.73 13.95
N ASP A 527 15.11 -43.78 13.61
CA ASP A 527 15.22 -45.01 14.40
C ASP A 527 15.59 -44.77 15.88
N GLY A 528 16.49 -43.81 16.15
CA GLY A 528 16.85 -43.42 17.53
C GLY A 528 15.70 -42.83 18.35
N VAL A 529 14.66 -42.34 17.67
CA VAL A 529 13.47 -41.72 18.27
C VAL A 529 12.35 -42.76 18.45
N PHE A 530 12.26 -43.75 17.55
CA PHE A 530 11.25 -44.83 17.54
C PHE A 530 11.80 -46.18 17.97
N ASN A 531 12.46 -46.26 19.13
CA ASN A 531 13.16 -47.43 19.66
C ASN A 531 12.31 -48.70 19.78
N ASN A 532 11.01 -48.66 19.58
CA ASN A 532 10.11 -49.81 19.62
C ASN A 532 9.02 -49.72 18.56
N LYS A 533 9.40 -50.01 17.28
CA LYS A 533 8.53 -49.94 16.09
C LYS A 533 7.21 -50.67 16.28
N SER A 534 7.21 -51.89 16.82
CA SER A 534 5.99 -52.68 17.01
C SER A 534 4.97 -51.98 17.91
N LYS A 535 5.44 -51.29 18.95
CA LYS A 535 4.56 -50.54 19.86
C LYS A 535 3.95 -49.31 19.17
N TYR A 536 4.68 -48.62 18.29
CA TYR A 536 4.16 -47.47 17.57
C TYR A 536 3.23 -47.87 16.43
N ILE A 537 3.54 -48.92 15.67
CA ILE A 537 2.67 -49.50 14.65
C ILE A 537 1.32 -49.91 15.26
N ASN A 538 1.33 -50.63 16.38
CA ASN A 538 0.09 -50.99 17.07
C ASN A 538 -0.71 -49.75 17.52
N LYS A 539 -0.02 -48.70 18.06
CA LYS A 539 -0.69 -47.43 18.41
C LYS A 539 -1.25 -46.67 17.19
N LEU A 540 -0.60 -46.79 16.04
CA LEU A 540 -1.09 -46.18 14.80
C LEU A 540 -2.31 -46.90 14.27
N ASN A 541 -2.37 -48.23 14.37
CA ASN A 541 -3.49 -49.03 13.88
C ASN A 541 -4.81 -48.73 14.62
N ASP A 542 -4.74 -48.34 15.89
CA ASP A 542 -5.91 -48.00 16.71
C ASP A 542 -6.39 -46.53 16.54
N LYS A 543 -5.75 -45.73 15.68
CA LYS A 543 -6.04 -44.32 15.51
C LYS A 543 -6.50 -44.01 14.11
N ASN A 544 -7.35 -42.95 13.98
CA ASN A 544 -7.63 -42.33 12.69
C ASN A 544 -6.36 -41.65 12.15
N LEU A 545 -6.36 -41.29 10.88
CA LEU A 545 -5.17 -40.73 10.22
C LEU A 545 -4.65 -39.46 10.90
N LYS A 546 -5.52 -38.54 11.34
CA LYS A 546 -5.14 -37.37 12.13
C LYS A 546 -4.36 -37.73 13.40
N GLY A 547 -4.82 -38.76 14.10
CA GLY A 547 -4.10 -39.29 15.27
C GLY A 547 -2.77 -39.95 14.92
N LYS A 548 -2.66 -40.60 13.77
CA LYS A 548 -1.39 -41.16 13.26
C LYS A 548 -0.36 -40.07 13.03
N TYR A 549 -0.71 -39.02 12.28
CA TYR A 549 0.18 -37.88 12.07
C TYR A 549 0.59 -37.17 13.34
N ALA A 550 -0.36 -36.93 14.25
CA ALA A 550 -0.07 -36.30 15.54
C ALA A 550 0.94 -37.11 16.38
N ILE A 551 0.86 -38.44 16.39
CA ILE A 551 1.82 -39.30 17.09
C ILE A 551 3.21 -39.17 16.47
N ILE A 552 3.32 -39.19 15.14
CA ILE A 552 4.61 -39.11 14.44
C ILE A 552 5.21 -37.72 14.63
N ALA A 553 4.43 -36.67 14.41
CA ALA A 553 4.87 -35.28 14.55
C ALA A 553 5.35 -34.97 15.97
N LYS A 554 4.57 -35.37 16.98
CA LYS A 554 4.94 -35.18 18.40
C LYS A 554 6.24 -35.86 18.76
N LYS A 555 6.52 -37.02 18.16
CA LYS A 555 7.74 -37.79 18.45
C LYS A 555 8.98 -37.20 17.76
N ILE A 556 8.83 -36.67 16.55
CA ILE A 556 9.92 -36.08 15.74
C ILE A 556 10.22 -34.64 16.18
N TYR A 557 9.19 -33.85 16.36
CA TYR A 557 9.31 -32.39 16.57
C TYR A 557 8.99 -31.92 17.99
N GLY A 558 8.58 -32.83 18.88
CA GLY A 558 8.21 -32.50 20.26
C GLY A 558 6.77 -32.04 20.45
N ASP A 559 6.06 -31.69 19.41
CA ASP A 559 4.63 -31.31 19.42
C ASP A 559 3.87 -31.85 18.19
N ASP A 560 2.55 -31.73 18.22
CA ASP A 560 1.61 -32.24 17.21
C ASP A 560 0.90 -31.13 16.45
N LYS A 561 1.50 -29.94 16.38
CA LYS A 561 0.94 -28.80 15.61
C LYS A 561 0.88 -29.09 14.12
N SER A 562 -0.10 -28.49 13.45
CA SER A 562 -0.35 -28.64 12.01
C SER A 562 0.87 -28.35 11.15
N GLU A 563 1.71 -27.38 11.54
CA GLU A 563 2.96 -27.02 10.85
C GLU A 563 3.98 -28.17 10.86
N ASN A 564 4.08 -28.89 11.98
CA ASN A 564 4.98 -30.04 12.11
C ASN A 564 4.43 -31.27 11.39
N ILE A 565 3.11 -31.44 11.34
CA ILE A 565 2.46 -32.48 10.53
C ILE A 565 2.78 -32.27 9.05
N LYS A 566 2.72 -31.02 8.57
CA LYS A 566 3.08 -30.67 7.19
C LYS A 566 4.53 -31.02 6.86
N SER A 567 5.46 -30.85 7.80
CA SER A 567 6.89 -31.13 7.61
C SER A 567 7.21 -32.62 7.47
N LEU A 568 6.26 -33.51 7.77
CA LEU A 568 6.38 -34.97 7.52
C LEU A 568 6.16 -35.35 6.06
N HIS A 569 5.66 -34.42 5.26
CA HIS A 569 5.45 -34.55 3.81
C HIS A 569 6.42 -33.71 3.00
#